data_3cd02e37e4922923fb5c6f01253f4779
#
_entry.id   3cd02e37e4922923fb5c6f01253f4779
#
_cell.length_a   1.000
_cell.length_b   1.000
_cell.length_c   1.000
_cell.angle_alpha   90.00
_cell.angle_beta   90.00
_cell.angle_gamma   90.00
#
_symmetry.space_group_name_H-M   'P 1'
#
loop_
_entity.id
_entity.type
_entity.pdbx_description
1 polymer ?
#
loop_
_entity_poly.entity_id
_entity_poly.type
_entity_poly.pdbx_seq_one_letter_code
_entity_poly.pdbx_strand_id
1 'polypeptide(L)'
;LFQSVAVGRSRQSIAALMDIRPDYANMERDGQLVQVDPDEVAVGDTIVIKAGERVPLDGIVTQGNSALDTAALTGESLPRDVAAGDEVISGCVNLSGLLHVRVTRPFGESTVAKILDLVENSSEKKAKAEHFITKFARYYTPAVVFAALALAVIPSLLLEGGWGVWVPRALNFLVVSCPCALVISIPL
;
A
#
# COMPACT_ATOMS: atom_id res chain seq x y z
N LEU A 1 21.05 9.22 -1.51
CA LEU A 1 20.32 10.33 -0.87
C LEU A 1 18.87 10.43 -1.35
N PHE A 2 18.58 10.42 -2.67
CA PHE A 2 17.19 10.47 -3.17
C PHE A 2 16.38 9.20 -2.86
N GLN A 3 16.97 8.03 -2.95
CA GLN A 3 16.30 6.76 -2.61
C GLN A 3 15.92 6.67 -1.12
N SER A 4 16.75 7.19 -0.21
CA SER A 4 16.46 7.14 1.23
C SER A 4 15.30 8.05 1.63
N VAL A 5 15.09 9.18 0.94
CA VAL A 5 13.97 10.10 1.16
C VAL A 5 12.67 9.52 0.62
N ALA A 6 12.70 8.88 -0.55
CA ALA A 6 11.52 8.24 -1.14
C ALA A 6 11.03 7.05 -0.30
N VAL A 7 11.94 6.21 0.19
CA VAL A 7 11.64 5.07 1.08
C VAL A 7 11.13 5.55 2.44
N GLY A 8 11.66 6.66 2.98
CA GLY A 8 11.20 7.26 4.23
C GLY A 8 9.75 7.74 4.15
N ARG A 9 9.36 8.42 3.07
CA ARG A 9 7.97 8.86 2.83
C ARG A 9 7.00 7.70 2.66
N SER A 10 7.40 6.64 1.95
CA SER A 10 6.57 5.45 1.78
C SER A 10 6.31 4.73 3.10
N ARG A 11 7.31 4.62 3.98
CA ARG A 11 7.14 4.04 5.33
C ARG A 11 6.24 4.87 6.23
N GLN A 12 6.29 6.19 6.13
CA GLN A 12 5.44 7.10 6.91
C GLN A 12 3.96 7.01 6.47
N SER A 13 3.71 6.82 5.17
CA SER A 13 2.35 6.59 4.65
C SER A 13 1.78 5.23 5.08
N ILE A 14 2.61 4.18 5.13
CA ILE A 14 2.19 2.85 5.62
C ILE A 14 1.94 2.88 7.13
N ALA A 15 2.75 3.58 7.91
CA ALA A 15 2.52 3.75 9.36
C ALA A 15 1.22 4.51 9.65
N ALA A 16 0.89 5.54 8.87
CA ALA A 16 -0.37 6.26 8.98
C ALA A 16 -1.59 5.40 8.61
N LEU A 17 -1.43 4.44 7.67
CA LEU A 17 -2.48 3.47 7.32
C LEU A 17 -2.64 2.37 8.39
N MET A 18 -1.56 1.98 9.07
CA MET A 18 -1.65 1.06 10.22
C MET A 18 -2.37 1.69 11.42
N ASP A 19 -2.31 3.01 11.57
CA ASP A 19 -3.05 3.76 12.60
C ASP A 19 -4.58 3.82 12.33
N ILE A 20 -5.04 3.39 11.15
CA ILE A 20 -6.47 3.31 10.82
C ILE A 20 -7.14 2.07 11.45
N ARG A 21 -6.36 1.04 11.79
CA ARG A 21 -6.91 -0.16 12.43
C ARG A 21 -7.40 0.18 13.84
N PRO A 22 -8.68 -0.06 14.17
CA PRO A 22 -9.17 0.11 15.53
C PRO A 22 -8.65 -1.02 16.42
N ASP A 23 -8.18 -0.64 17.61
CA ASP A 23 -7.59 -1.58 18.57
C ASP A 23 -8.65 -2.34 19.39
N TYR A 24 -9.84 -1.77 19.54
CA TYR A 24 -10.93 -2.34 20.32
C TYR A 24 -12.32 -1.89 19.84
N ALA A 25 -13.34 -2.63 20.24
CA ALA A 25 -14.75 -2.25 20.13
C ALA A 25 -15.37 -2.22 21.53
N ASN A 26 -16.22 -1.22 21.81
CA ASN A 26 -17.00 -1.21 23.03
C ASN A 26 -18.34 -1.90 22.76
N MET A 27 -18.60 -3.00 23.43
CA MET A 27 -19.87 -3.72 23.35
C MET A 27 -20.65 -3.57 24.65
N GLU A 28 -21.96 -3.40 24.57
CA GLU A 28 -22.83 -3.40 25.74
C GLU A 28 -23.22 -4.85 26.09
N ARG A 29 -22.76 -5.32 27.25
CA ARG A 29 -23.16 -6.60 27.84
C ARG A 29 -23.68 -6.36 29.25
N ASP A 30 -24.88 -6.83 29.52
CA ASP A 30 -25.54 -6.75 30.87
C ASP A 30 -25.58 -5.30 31.43
N GLY A 31 -25.74 -4.30 30.56
CA GLY A 31 -25.77 -2.88 30.91
C GLY A 31 -24.41 -2.28 31.26
N GLN A 32 -23.32 -2.99 30.98
CA GLN A 32 -21.94 -2.49 31.11
C GLN A 32 -21.23 -2.46 29.76
N LEU A 33 -20.43 -1.42 29.54
CA LEU A 33 -19.57 -1.32 28.37
C LEU A 33 -18.30 -2.13 28.60
N VAL A 34 -18.12 -3.18 27.81
CA VAL A 34 -16.93 -4.04 27.83
C VAL A 34 -16.13 -3.79 26.55
N GLN A 35 -14.83 -3.59 26.69
CA GLN A 35 -13.93 -3.53 25.55
C GLN A 35 -13.59 -4.94 25.10
N VAL A 36 -13.81 -5.21 23.83
CA VAL A 36 -13.54 -6.50 23.17
C VAL A 36 -12.70 -6.29 21.93
N ASP A 37 -12.02 -7.33 21.46
CA ASP A 37 -11.33 -7.30 20.18
C ASP A 37 -12.38 -7.19 19.05
N PRO A 38 -12.17 -6.34 18.02
CA PRO A 38 -13.09 -6.25 16.88
C PRO A 38 -13.35 -7.58 16.18
N ASP A 39 -12.39 -8.52 16.22
CA ASP A 39 -12.54 -9.87 15.66
C ASP A 39 -13.55 -10.75 16.43
N GLU A 40 -13.84 -10.43 17.70
CA GLU A 40 -14.81 -11.16 18.54
C GLU A 40 -16.25 -10.68 18.36
N VAL A 41 -16.46 -9.56 17.66
CA VAL A 41 -17.79 -8.95 17.46
C VAL A 41 -18.50 -9.63 16.31
N ALA A 42 -19.68 -10.18 16.57
CA ALA A 42 -20.50 -10.85 15.56
C ALA A 42 -21.39 -9.87 14.79
N VAL A 43 -21.78 -10.29 13.58
CA VAL A 43 -22.79 -9.55 12.79
C VAL A 43 -24.13 -9.55 13.54
N GLY A 44 -24.71 -8.37 13.71
CA GLY A 44 -25.94 -8.16 14.47
C GLY A 44 -25.73 -7.63 15.89
N ASP A 45 -24.51 -7.72 16.43
CA ASP A 45 -24.18 -7.14 17.72
C ASP A 45 -24.25 -5.61 17.66
N THR A 46 -24.48 -5.01 18.84
CA THR A 46 -24.50 -3.54 18.98
C THR A 46 -23.23 -3.09 19.68
N ILE A 47 -22.50 -2.21 19.02
CA ILE A 47 -21.32 -1.55 19.55
C ILE A 47 -21.61 -0.08 19.87
N VAL A 48 -20.89 0.46 20.84
CA VAL A 48 -21.03 1.84 21.32
C VAL A 48 -19.77 2.60 20.99
N ILE A 49 -19.92 3.73 20.29
CA ILE A 49 -18.79 4.54 19.81
C ILE A 49 -18.90 5.92 20.46
N LYS A 50 -17.93 6.27 21.31
CA LYS A 50 -17.86 7.57 21.98
C LYS A 50 -17.23 8.62 21.07
N ALA A 51 -17.44 9.89 21.45
CA ALA A 51 -16.75 11.00 20.79
C ALA A 51 -15.22 10.85 20.91
N GLY A 52 -14.50 11.04 19.82
CA GLY A 52 -13.05 10.84 19.69
C GLY A 52 -12.63 9.41 19.37
N GLU A 53 -13.53 8.43 19.42
CA GLU A 53 -13.21 7.04 19.09
C GLU A 53 -13.35 6.75 17.59
N ARG A 54 -12.59 5.78 17.12
CA ARG A 54 -12.73 5.26 15.75
C ARG A 54 -13.88 4.26 15.67
N VAL A 55 -14.59 4.25 14.56
CA VAL A 55 -15.60 3.23 14.24
C VAL A 55 -14.87 1.91 13.98
N PRO A 56 -15.08 0.86 14.83
CA PRO A 56 -14.32 -0.38 14.70
C PRO A 56 -14.82 -1.29 13.58
N LEU A 57 -16.12 -1.30 13.29
CA LEU A 57 -16.75 -2.17 12.32
C LEU A 57 -17.78 -1.42 11.48
N ASP A 58 -18.04 -1.92 10.27
CA ASP A 58 -19.10 -1.41 9.40
C ASP A 58 -20.48 -1.75 10.01
N GLY A 59 -21.38 -0.80 10.00
CA GLY A 59 -22.69 -1.00 10.58
C GLY A 59 -23.71 0.09 10.26
N ILE A 60 -24.87 -0.04 10.90
CA ILE A 60 -25.96 0.94 10.81
C ILE A 60 -26.19 1.55 12.18
N VAL A 61 -26.27 2.88 12.23
CA VAL A 61 -26.60 3.61 13.46
C VAL A 61 -28.02 3.24 13.90
N THR A 62 -28.15 2.70 15.10
CA THR A 62 -29.46 2.37 15.71
C THR A 62 -29.96 3.48 16.59
N GLN A 63 -29.04 4.21 17.26
CA GLN A 63 -29.36 5.30 18.17
C GLN A 63 -28.21 6.30 18.24
N GLY A 64 -28.54 7.57 18.39
CA GLY A 64 -27.60 8.67 18.50
C GLY A 64 -27.48 9.49 17.23
N ASN A 65 -26.84 10.66 17.36
CA ASN A 65 -26.51 11.56 16.25
C ASN A 65 -25.07 12.04 16.47
N SER A 66 -24.28 12.12 15.41
CA SER A 66 -22.92 12.64 15.48
C SER A 66 -22.44 13.11 14.12
N ALA A 67 -21.25 13.69 14.09
CA ALA A 67 -20.47 13.95 12.90
C ALA A 67 -19.29 12.97 12.83
N LEU A 68 -19.08 12.36 11.68
CA LEU A 68 -17.97 11.45 11.41
C LEU A 68 -16.92 12.12 10.53
N ASP A 69 -15.66 12.06 10.95
CA ASP A 69 -14.54 12.41 10.10
C ASP A 69 -14.18 11.21 9.22
N THR A 70 -14.36 11.38 7.92
CA THR A 70 -14.10 10.38 6.89
C THR A 70 -12.81 10.68 6.11
N ALA A 71 -12.08 11.75 6.44
CA ALA A 71 -10.93 12.26 5.67
C ALA A 71 -9.85 11.19 5.43
N ALA A 72 -9.61 10.33 6.40
CA ALA A 72 -8.62 9.26 6.29
C ALA A 72 -8.98 8.19 5.23
N LEU A 73 -10.27 8.01 4.90
CA LEU A 73 -10.77 7.00 3.98
C LEU A 73 -11.13 7.56 2.62
N THR A 74 -11.82 8.72 2.61
CA THR A 74 -12.36 9.31 1.37
C THR A 74 -11.54 10.49 0.87
N GLY A 75 -10.66 11.07 1.71
CA GLY A 75 -9.94 12.31 1.42
C GLY A 75 -10.79 13.57 1.54
N GLU A 76 -12.07 13.45 1.90
CA GLU A 76 -12.97 14.59 2.11
C GLU A 76 -12.76 15.20 3.48
N SER A 77 -12.41 16.49 3.53
CA SER A 77 -12.13 17.20 4.80
C SER A 77 -13.38 17.64 5.55
N LEU A 78 -14.57 17.53 4.95
CA LEU A 78 -15.83 17.90 5.61
C LEU A 78 -16.37 16.71 6.39
N PRO A 79 -16.66 16.87 7.70
CA PRO A 79 -17.33 15.86 8.48
C PRO A 79 -18.71 15.52 7.92
N ARG A 80 -19.07 14.25 7.94
CA ARG A 80 -20.39 13.78 7.52
C ARG A 80 -21.27 13.61 8.76
N ASP A 81 -22.42 14.28 8.77
CA ASP A 81 -23.44 14.08 9.79
C ASP A 81 -24.11 12.73 9.63
N VAL A 82 -24.30 12.03 10.75
CA VAL A 82 -24.96 10.72 10.81
C VAL A 82 -26.01 10.68 11.92
N ALA A 83 -27.12 10.00 11.62
CA ALA A 83 -28.25 9.81 12.51
C ALA A 83 -28.71 8.34 12.50
N ALA A 84 -29.70 8.02 13.32
CA ALA A 84 -30.27 6.68 13.35
C ALA A 84 -30.82 6.28 11.96
N GLY A 85 -30.37 5.13 11.46
CA GLY A 85 -30.67 4.59 10.14
C GLY A 85 -29.55 4.78 9.11
N ASP A 86 -28.56 5.62 9.38
CA ASP A 86 -27.43 5.84 8.48
C ASP A 86 -26.37 4.73 8.60
N GLU A 87 -25.73 4.44 7.47
CA GLU A 87 -24.60 3.50 7.41
C GLU A 87 -23.31 4.22 7.82
N VAL A 88 -22.54 3.56 8.69
CA VAL A 88 -21.21 4.00 9.12
C VAL A 88 -20.15 2.99 8.69
N ILE A 89 -18.99 3.50 8.36
CA ILE A 89 -17.86 2.75 7.81
C ILE A 89 -16.75 2.67 8.86
N SER A 90 -16.16 1.49 9.02
CA SER A 90 -14.99 1.30 9.90
C SER A 90 -13.84 2.20 9.51
N GLY A 91 -13.07 2.68 10.49
CA GLY A 91 -11.95 3.58 10.31
C GLY A 91 -12.27 5.08 10.36
N CYS A 92 -13.56 5.49 10.25
CA CYS A 92 -13.97 6.87 10.51
C CYS A 92 -13.78 7.24 11.98
N VAL A 93 -13.60 8.53 12.28
CA VAL A 93 -13.52 9.03 13.65
C VAL A 93 -14.84 9.69 14.04
N ASN A 94 -15.40 9.28 15.15
CA ASN A 94 -16.59 9.91 15.73
C ASN A 94 -16.21 11.21 16.42
N LEU A 95 -16.76 12.36 15.99
CA LEU A 95 -16.33 13.67 16.48
C LEU A 95 -17.09 14.18 17.70
N SER A 96 -18.40 13.91 17.82
CA SER A 96 -19.21 14.66 18.80
C SER A 96 -20.12 13.83 19.67
N GLY A 97 -20.95 12.94 19.13
CA GLY A 97 -22.01 12.25 19.83
C GLY A 97 -21.65 10.84 20.30
N LEU A 98 -22.56 10.23 21.07
CA LEU A 98 -22.53 8.80 21.36
C LEU A 98 -23.36 8.09 20.30
N LEU A 99 -22.78 7.10 19.64
CA LEU A 99 -23.43 6.30 18.62
C LEU A 99 -23.56 4.86 19.06
N HIS A 100 -24.78 4.30 18.92
CA HIS A 100 -25.02 2.87 19.00
C HIS A 100 -25.11 2.35 17.55
N VAL A 101 -24.25 1.41 17.19
CA VAL A 101 -24.14 0.90 15.83
C VAL A 101 -24.34 -0.61 15.85
N ARG A 102 -25.30 -1.09 15.05
CA ARG A 102 -25.47 -2.51 14.80
C ARG A 102 -24.55 -2.95 13.68
N VAL A 103 -23.68 -3.89 13.98
CA VAL A 103 -22.68 -4.43 13.06
C VAL A 103 -23.36 -5.18 11.91
N THR A 104 -22.97 -4.86 10.68
CA THR A 104 -23.49 -5.48 9.46
C THR A 104 -22.52 -6.43 8.79
N ARG A 105 -21.21 -6.29 9.06
CA ARG A 105 -20.15 -7.12 8.48
C ARG A 105 -19.14 -7.51 9.56
N PRO A 106 -18.57 -8.74 9.49
CA PRO A 106 -17.50 -9.15 10.40
C PRO A 106 -16.23 -8.32 10.11
N PHE A 107 -15.31 -8.25 11.07
CA PHE A 107 -14.10 -7.42 10.96
C PHE A 107 -13.25 -7.75 9.71
N GLY A 108 -13.06 -9.04 9.39
CA GLY A 108 -12.30 -9.45 8.20
C GLY A 108 -12.89 -9.01 6.84
N GLU A 109 -14.19 -8.69 6.81
CA GLU A 109 -14.88 -8.15 5.61
C GLU A 109 -15.14 -6.64 5.70
N SER A 110 -14.68 -5.98 6.77
CA SER A 110 -14.83 -4.54 6.97
C SER A 110 -14.08 -3.75 5.91
N THR A 111 -14.47 -2.51 5.73
CA THR A 111 -13.84 -1.60 4.77
C THR A 111 -12.36 -1.38 5.08
N VAL A 112 -12.00 -1.26 6.36
CA VAL A 112 -10.59 -1.13 6.79
C VAL A 112 -9.80 -2.39 6.49
N ALA A 113 -10.32 -3.58 6.78
CA ALA A 113 -9.63 -4.84 6.51
C ALA A 113 -9.34 -5.01 5.01
N LYS A 114 -10.27 -4.67 4.14
CA LYS A 114 -10.09 -4.71 2.68
C LYS A 114 -9.03 -3.72 2.20
N ILE A 115 -9.00 -2.50 2.75
CA ILE A 115 -7.98 -1.50 2.40
C ILE A 115 -6.60 -1.99 2.81
N LEU A 116 -6.45 -2.54 4.02
CA LEU A 116 -5.19 -3.08 4.51
C LEU A 116 -4.70 -4.26 3.65
N ASP A 117 -5.59 -5.20 3.30
CA ASP A 117 -5.28 -6.32 2.41
C ASP A 117 -4.82 -5.87 1.02
N LEU A 118 -5.48 -4.87 0.43
CA LEU A 118 -5.08 -4.28 -0.85
C LEU A 118 -3.69 -3.64 -0.79
N VAL A 119 -3.37 -2.94 0.29
CA VAL A 119 -2.07 -2.28 0.50
C VAL A 119 -0.97 -3.33 0.70
N GLU A 120 -1.22 -4.34 1.52
CA GLU A 120 -0.27 -5.42 1.80
C GLU A 120 0.04 -6.25 0.55
N ASN A 121 -0.99 -6.68 -0.17
CA ASN A 121 -0.85 -7.41 -1.44
C ASN A 121 -0.17 -6.59 -2.54
N SER A 122 -0.38 -5.28 -2.58
CA SER A 122 0.29 -4.39 -3.54
C SER A 122 1.79 -4.28 -3.27
N SER A 123 2.19 -4.29 -2.00
CA SER A 123 3.60 -4.23 -1.58
C SER A 123 4.36 -5.52 -1.92
N GLU A 124 3.73 -6.69 -1.78
CA GLU A 124 4.34 -7.98 -2.17
C GLU A 124 4.60 -8.09 -3.67
N LYS A 125 3.69 -7.61 -4.51
CA LYS A 125 3.86 -7.63 -5.97
C LYS A 125 5.02 -6.76 -6.43
N LYS A 126 5.23 -5.59 -5.81
CA LYS A 126 6.39 -4.73 -6.08
C LYS A 126 7.71 -5.39 -5.69
N ALA A 127 7.78 -6.02 -4.53
CA ALA A 127 8.98 -6.72 -4.07
C ALA A 127 9.39 -7.87 -5.00
N LYS A 128 8.44 -8.63 -5.52
CA LYS A 128 8.71 -9.72 -6.49
C LYS A 128 9.26 -9.18 -7.82
N ALA A 129 8.74 -8.06 -8.32
CA ALA A 129 9.23 -7.44 -9.55
C ALA A 129 10.66 -6.89 -9.38
N GLU A 130 10.98 -6.22 -8.28
CA GLU A 130 12.32 -5.73 -7.98
C GLU A 130 13.34 -6.87 -7.85
N HIS A 131 12.97 -7.98 -7.22
CA HIS A 131 13.82 -9.17 -7.11
C HIS A 131 14.13 -9.79 -8.47
N PHE A 132 13.14 -9.86 -9.37
CA PHE A 132 13.33 -10.38 -10.71
C PHE A 132 14.32 -9.52 -11.51
N ILE A 133 14.20 -8.20 -11.44
CA ILE A 133 15.07 -7.27 -12.16
C ILE A 133 16.50 -7.32 -11.62
N THR A 134 16.67 -7.32 -10.31
CA THR A 134 17.99 -7.43 -9.70
C THR A 134 18.69 -8.72 -10.10
N LYS A 135 17.95 -9.83 -10.14
CA LYS A 135 18.47 -11.13 -10.58
C LYS A 135 18.81 -11.12 -12.07
N PHE A 136 17.95 -10.54 -12.90
CA PHE A 136 18.18 -10.39 -14.34
C PHE A 136 19.41 -9.51 -14.61
N ALA A 137 19.49 -8.32 -14.00
CA ALA A 137 20.61 -7.40 -14.17
C ALA A 137 21.95 -8.03 -13.78
N ARG A 138 21.98 -8.85 -12.73
CA ARG A 138 23.19 -9.53 -12.25
C ARG A 138 23.82 -10.46 -13.31
N TYR A 139 23.01 -11.10 -14.15
CA TYR A 139 23.51 -11.99 -15.21
C TYR A 139 23.62 -11.29 -16.56
N TYR A 140 22.67 -10.43 -16.87
CA TYR A 140 22.60 -9.72 -18.14
C TYR A 140 23.76 -8.73 -18.30
N THR A 141 24.06 -7.93 -17.29
CA THR A 141 25.10 -6.90 -17.36
C THR A 141 26.50 -7.48 -17.68
N PRO A 142 27.00 -8.50 -16.96
CA PRO A 142 28.31 -9.06 -17.33
C PRO A 142 28.29 -9.75 -18.69
N ALA A 143 27.19 -10.39 -19.09
CA ALA A 143 27.09 -11.02 -20.40
C ALA A 143 27.22 -10.00 -21.54
N VAL A 144 26.54 -8.86 -21.44
CA VAL A 144 26.63 -7.77 -22.44
C VAL A 144 28.02 -7.13 -22.45
N VAL A 145 28.65 -6.93 -21.29
CA VAL A 145 30.01 -6.39 -21.20
C VAL A 145 31.02 -7.35 -21.85
N PHE A 146 30.94 -8.64 -21.58
CA PHE A 146 31.81 -9.62 -22.25
C PHE A 146 31.59 -9.70 -23.74
N ALA A 147 30.32 -9.62 -24.22
CA ALA A 147 30.02 -9.59 -25.62
C ALA A 147 30.55 -8.35 -26.33
N ALA A 148 30.44 -7.16 -25.70
CA ALA A 148 30.99 -5.91 -26.20
C ALA A 148 32.53 -5.97 -26.27
N LEU A 149 33.17 -6.55 -25.25
CA LEU A 149 34.62 -6.71 -25.20
C LEU A 149 35.12 -7.70 -26.28
N ALA A 150 34.41 -8.80 -26.47
CA ALA A 150 34.68 -9.74 -27.55
C ALA A 150 34.52 -9.07 -28.93
N LEU A 151 33.49 -8.26 -29.13
CA LEU A 151 33.26 -7.51 -30.38
C LEU A 151 34.31 -6.44 -30.63
N ALA A 152 34.92 -5.88 -29.59
CA ALA A 152 36.03 -4.93 -29.74
C ALA A 152 37.36 -5.62 -30.10
N VAL A 153 37.65 -6.75 -29.42
CA VAL A 153 38.98 -7.40 -29.47
C VAL A 153 39.09 -8.38 -30.65
N ILE A 154 38.11 -9.27 -30.84
CA ILE A 154 38.21 -10.34 -31.84
C ILE A 154 38.32 -9.80 -33.26
N PRO A 155 37.45 -8.89 -33.71
CA PRO A 155 37.55 -8.38 -35.06
C PRO A 155 38.77 -7.42 -35.26
N SER A 156 39.17 -6.71 -34.20
CA SER A 156 40.33 -5.82 -34.24
C SER A 156 41.65 -6.61 -34.43
N LEU A 157 41.71 -7.86 -33.99
CA LEU A 157 42.85 -8.76 -34.15
C LEU A 157 42.84 -9.55 -35.46
N LEU A 158 41.62 -9.93 -35.94
CA LEU A 158 41.43 -10.85 -37.08
C LEU A 158 41.15 -10.10 -38.40
N LEU A 159 40.65 -8.89 -38.39
CA LEU A 159 40.20 -8.14 -39.55
C LEU A 159 41.00 -6.83 -39.68
N GLU A 160 41.33 -6.43 -40.92
CA GLU A 160 42.09 -5.22 -41.27
C GLU A 160 41.24 -3.94 -41.07
N GLY A 161 40.75 -3.66 -39.87
CA GLY A 161 39.93 -2.46 -39.60
C GLY A 161 40.45 -1.59 -38.47
N GLY A 162 41.41 -2.09 -37.73
CA GLY A 162 42.04 -1.37 -36.60
C GLY A 162 41.08 -1.01 -35.46
N TRP A 163 41.63 -0.63 -34.34
CA TRP A 163 40.90 -0.29 -33.10
C TRP A 163 39.91 0.90 -33.25
N GLY A 164 40.25 1.83 -34.22
CA GLY A 164 39.42 3.03 -34.45
C GLY A 164 38.04 2.77 -35.02
N VAL A 165 37.80 1.62 -35.65
CA VAL A 165 36.49 1.25 -36.21
C VAL A 165 35.69 0.33 -35.27
N TRP A 166 36.32 -0.61 -34.61
CA TRP A 166 35.64 -1.63 -33.80
C TRP A 166 35.31 -1.18 -32.39
N VAL A 167 36.12 -0.29 -31.80
CA VAL A 167 35.83 0.29 -30.46
C VAL A 167 34.55 1.13 -30.47
N PRO A 168 34.31 2.08 -31.41
CA PRO A 168 33.03 2.79 -31.47
C PRO A 168 31.82 1.88 -31.69
N ARG A 169 31.95 0.80 -32.45
CA ARG A 169 30.87 -0.20 -32.68
C ARG A 169 30.56 -0.95 -31.43
N ALA A 170 31.55 -1.39 -30.65
CA ALA A 170 31.37 -2.06 -29.37
C ALA A 170 30.71 -1.15 -28.32
N LEU A 171 31.08 0.16 -28.30
CA LEU A 171 30.45 1.15 -27.44
C LEU A 171 28.98 1.39 -27.82
N ASN A 172 28.68 1.53 -29.11
CA ASN A 172 27.28 1.62 -29.56
C ASN A 172 26.46 0.37 -29.21
N PHE A 173 27.02 -0.81 -29.35
CA PHE A 173 26.38 -2.05 -28.94
C PHE A 173 26.05 -2.03 -27.43
N LEU A 174 26.97 -1.55 -26.60
CA LEU A 174 26.80 -1.46 -25.15
C LEU A 174 25.68 -0.48 -24.77
N VAL A 175 25.60 0.67 -25.44
CA VAL A 175 24.54 1.68 -25.22
C VAL A 175 23.18 1.18 -25.67
N VAL A 176 23.08 0.56 -26.86
CA VAL A 176 21.80 0.03 -27.39
C VAL A 176 21.29 -1.18 -26.58
N SER A 177 22.20 -1.99 -26.04
CA SER A 177 21.87 -3.15 -25.21
C SER A 177 21.46 -2.76 -23.77
N CYS A 178 21.49 -1.48 -23.42
CA CYS A 178 21.02 -1.05 -22.09
C CYS A 178 19.51 -1.27 -21.96
N PRO A 179 19.01 -2.01 -20.96
CA PRO A 179 17.59 -2.23 -20.73
C PRO A 179 16.91 -1.05 -20.00
N CYS A 180 17.26 0.19 -20.39
CA CYS A 180 16.82 1.42 -19.72
C CYS A 180 15.29 1.54 -19.68
N ALA A 181 14.60 1.09 -20.72
CA ALA A 181 13.13 1.09 -20.77
C ALA A 181 12.52 0.14 -19.73
N LEU A 182 13.16 -0.97 -19.44
CA LEU A 182 12.70 -1.96 -18.47
C LEU A 182 12.85 -1.46 -17.03
N VAL A 183 13.89 -0.67 -16.77
CA VAL A 183 14.14 -0.06 -15.45
C VAL A 183 13.18 1.12 -15.18
N ILE A 184 12.81 1.88 -16.20
CA ILE A 184 11.89 3.03 -16.08
C ILE A 184 10.41 2.58 -15.98
N SER A 185 10.05 1.43 -16.58
CA SER A 185 8.66 0.94 -16.63
C SER A 185 8.13 0.39 -15.29
N ILE A 186 8.97 0.18 -14.30
CA ILE A 186 8.58 -0.49 -13.04
C ILE A 186 8.15 0.44 -11.92
N PRO A 187 8.62 1.71 -11.78
CA PRO A 187 8.16 2.61 -10.73
C PRO A 187 6.77 3.23 -10.98
N LEU A 188 6.12 2.92 -12.08
CA LEU A 188 4.74 3.31 -12.39
C LEU A 188 3.79 2.14 -12.15
#